data_3a9890d90f6c752bda46760de6bf1c8a
#
_entry.id   3a9890d90f6c752bda46760de6bf1c8a
#
_cell.length_a   1.000
_cell.length_b   1.000
_cell.length_c   1.000
_cell.angle_alpha   90.00
_cell.angle_beta   90.00
_cell.angle_gamma   90.00
#
_symmetry.space_group_name_H-M   'P 1'
#
loop_
_entity.id
_entity.type
_entity.pdbx_description
1 polymer ?
#
loop_
_entity_poly.entity_id
_entity_poly.type
_entity_poly.pdbx_seq_one_letter_code
_entity_poly.pdbx_strand_id
1 'polypeptide(L)'
;MKRLPTILAAFGVSLAGQQPAQKPAADAPDTRIILEVNRVDMLFTVTDKKGRFITDLGKDDFQVVENKRPQTIAEFSSESDLPLRIAILVDTSNSIRDRFRFEQQAAVDFVTSVIRPRQDKAMVVSFDSSAELVSDLIDSTDKLAEAIRSLRPGGGTALYDALYYACRDKLQLDKPKYRFRRAVIIVSDGDDNQSRVSRDQALEMAQKADAVIYCISTNISRIESDGDKVLKYLARETGGQTFFPFKPEDLAQSFENIANELRHQYAIFYRPDPFRTDGLYHTVDLRVKSRKDVIVRARKGYYAPKM
;
A
#
# COMPACT_ATOMS: atom_id res chain seq x y z
N MET A 1 -27.39 -68.03 -64.47
CA MET A 1 -26.50 -67.34 -65.44
C MET A 1 -26.59 -65.85 -65.25
N LYS A 2 -25.60 -65.24 -64.58
CA LYS A 2 -25.29 -63.79 -64.71
C LYS A 2 -23.93 -63.58 -64.03
N ARG A 3 -23.00 -63.14 -64.87
CA ARG A 3 -21.56 -62.94 -64.53
C ARG A 3 -21.40 -61.66 -63.74
N LEU A 4 -20.63 -61.73 -62.66
CA LEU A 4 -20.11 -60.58 -61.96
C LEU A 4 -18.84 -60.05 -62.62
N PRO A 5 -18.59 -58.75 -62.74
CA PRO A 5 -17.30 -58.19 -63.07
C PRO A 5 -16.43 -57.93 -61.88
N THR A 6 -15.19 -58.32 -61.97
CA THR A 6 -14.10 -58.10 -61.03
C THR A 6 -13.62 -56.62 -61.11
N ILE A 7 -13.66 -55.91 -59.98
CA ILE A 7 -13.11 -54.56 -59.88
C ILE A 7 -11.73 -54.62 -59.28
N LEU A 8 -10.71 -54.19 -60.03
CA LEU A 8 -9.31 -54.07 -59.62
C LEU A 8 -9.15 -52.77 -58.83
N ALA A 9 -8.83 -52.84 -57.58
CA ALA A 9 -8.52 -51.67 -56.73
C ALA A 9 -7.04 -51.36 -56.82
N ALA A 10 -6.73 -50.19 -57.39
CA ALA A 10 -5.35 -49.66 -57.38
C ALA A 10 -5.06 -48.94 -56.07
N PHE A 11 -4.08 -49.46 -55.30
CA PHE A 11 -3.54 -48.79 -54.12
C PHE A 11 -2.62 -47.63 -54.56
N GLY A 12 -3.08 -46.39 -54.38
CA GLY A 12 -2.25 -45.18 -54.49
C GLY A 12 -1.50 -44.96 -53.14
N VAL A 13 -0.19 -45.09 -53.12
CA VAL A 13 0.64 -44.71 -51.99
C VAL A 13 0.80 -43.20 -52.02
N SER A 14 0.16 -42.51 -51.05
CA SER A 14 0.33 -41.06 -50.87
C SER A 14 1.58 -40.86 -49.99
N LEU A 15 2.66 -40.30 -50.53
CA LEU A 15 3.80 -39.79 -49.76
C LEU A 15 3.36 -38.54 -49.01
N ALA A 16 3.08 -38.67 -47.74
CA ALA A 16 2.93 -37.51 -46.84
C ALA A 16 4.30 -36.87 -46.61
N GLY A 17 4.52 -35.71 -47.19
CA GLY A 17 5.68 -34.89 -46.91
C GLY A 17 5.62 -34.41 -45.45
N GLN A 18 6.62 -34.81 -44.67
CA GLN A 18 6.87 -34.28 -43.33
C GLN A 18 7.25 -32.81 -43.46
N GLN A 19 6.35 -31.90 -42.99
CA GLN A 19 6.75 -30.53 -42.71
C GLN A 19 7.77 -30.51 -41.57
N PRO A 20 8.86 -29.75 -41.69
CA PRO A 20 9.81 -29.59 -40.60
C PRO A 20 9.11 -28.93 -39.42
N ALA A 21 9.24 -29.51 -38.24
CA ALA A 21 8.76 -28.95 -36.96
C ALA A 21 9.33 -27.53 -36.78
N GLN A 22 8.47 -26.54 -36.79
CA GLN A 22 8.83 -25.19 -36.38
C GLN A 22 9.28 -25.25 -34.93
N LYS A 23 10.58 -24.91 -34.72
CA LYS A 23 11.13 -24.64 -33.40
C LYS A 23 10.26 -23.59 -32.71
N PRO A 24 9.85 -23.77 -31.44
CA PRO A 24 9.18 -22.70 -30.70
C PRO A 24 10.05 -21.44 -30.76
N ALA A 25 9.46 -20.32 -31.13
CA ALA A 25 10.13 -19.04 -31.05
C ALA A 25 10.58 -18.86 -29.60
N ALA A 26 11.87 -18.58 -29.40
CA ALA A 26 12.40 -18.22 -28.09
C ALA A 26 11.54 -17.10 -27.53
N ASP A 27 11.04 -17.29 -26.30
CA ASP A 27 10.28 -16.29 -25.56
C ASP A 27 10.99 -14.94 -25.65
N ALA A 28 10.39 -13.99 -26.34
CA ALA A 28 10.81 -12.60 -26.28
C ALA A 28 10.71 -12.19 -24.80
N PRO A 29 11.76 -11.58 -24.20
CA PRO A 29 11.71 -11.15 -22.82
C PRO A 29 10.48 -10.29 -22.63
N ASP A 30 9.68 -10.63 -21.63
CA ASP A 30 8.37 -10.03 -21.41
C ASP A 30 8.53 -8.51 -21.25
N THR A 31 8.26 -7.77 -22.31
CA THR A 31 8.39 -6.31 -22.40
C THR A 31 7.55 -5.61 -21.30
N ARG A 32 6.54 -6.28 -20.76
CA ARG A 32 5.74 -5.81 -19.63
C ARG A 32 6.56 -5.74 -18.33
N ILE A 33 7.42 -6.74 -18.07
CA ILE A 33 8.26 -6.75 -16.86
C ILE A 33 9.24 -5.58 -16.89
N ILE A 34 9.82 -5.28 -18.04
CA ILE A 34 10.78 -4.17 -18.21
C ILE A 34 10.07 -2.81 -18.01
N LEU A 35 8.83 -2.67 -18.47
CA LEU A 35 8.06 -1.43 -18.30
C LEU A 35 7.66 -1.20 -16.83
N GLU A 36 7.35 -2.24 -16.08
CA GLU A 36 7.03 -2.13 -14.65
C GLU A 36 8.26 -1.77 -13.80
N VAL A 37 9.42 -2.25 -14.17
CA VAL A 37 10.68 -2.00 -13.45
C VAL A 37 11.10 -0.54 -13.52
N ASN A 38 10.79 0.16 -14.61
CA ASN A 38 11.19 1.55 -14.86
C ASN A 38 10.16 2.58 -14.43
N ARG A 39 9.12 2.17 -13.71
CA ARG A 39 7.99 3.01 -13.32
C ARG A 39 8.09 3.40 -11.85
N VAL A 40 8.03 4.69 -11.56
CA VAL A 40 7.87 5.21 -10.22
C VAL A 40 6.50 5.90 -10.11
N ASP A 41 5.62 5.30 -9.31
CA ASP A 41 4.31 5.84 -9.02
C ASP A 41 4.36 6.55 -7.68
N MET A 42 3.86 7.78 -7.62
CA MET A 42 3.77 8.58 -6.40
C MET A 42 2.32 8.94 -6.13
N LEU A 43 1.79 8.42 -5.04
CA LEU A 43 0.53 8.87 -4.46
C LEU A 43 0.83 9.98 -3.45
N PHE A 44 0.03 11.04 -3.47
CA PHE A 44 0.23 12.17 -2.57
C PHE A 44 -1.04 12.99 -2.39
N THR A 45 -1.10 13.75 -1.32
CA THR A 45 -2.16 14.71 -1.06
C THR A 45 -1.61 16.12 -1.01
N VAL A 46 -2.44 17.08 -1.37
CA VAL A 46 -2.16 18.50 -1.24
C VAL A 46 -3.26 19.13 -0.40
N THR A 47 -2.86 19.84 0.66
CA THR A 47 -3.81 20.56 1.52
C THR A 47 -3.37 22.00 1.71
N ASP A 48 -4.32 22.85 2.06
CA ASP A 48 -4.00 24.19 2.60
C ASP A 48 -3.51 24.10 4.05
N LYS A 49 -3.13 25.23 4.63
CA LYS A 49 -2.70 25.32 6.04
C LYS A 49 -3.80 24.96 7.06
N LYS A 50 -5.05 24.90 6.64
CA LYS A 50 -6.21 24.49 7.47
C LYS A 50 -6.54 23.00 7.30
N GLY A 51 -5.75 22.26 6.52
CA GLY A 51 -5.94 20.81 6.26
C GLY A 51 -7.01 20.50 5.20
N ARG A 52 -7.57 21.49 4.49
CA ARG A 52 -8.55 21.24 3.43
C ARG A 52 -7.84 20.78 2.16
N PHE A 53 -8.34 19.72 1.55
CA PHE A 53 -7.79 19.18 0.32
C PHE A 53 -7.89 20.20 -0.82
N ILE A 54 -6.82 20.29 -1.60
CA ILE A 54 -6.74 21.05 -2.83
C ILE A 54 -6.79 20.03 -3.96
N THR A 55 -7.84 20.06 -4.77
CA THR A 55 -8.14 19.05 -5.80
C THR A 55 -8.17 19.61 -7.21
N ASP A 56 -7.89 20.90 -7.38
CA ASP A 56 -7.95 21.67 -8.63
C ASP A 56 -6.60 21.87 -9.31
N LEU A 57 -5.54 21.13 -8.87
CA LEU A 57 -4.20 21.22 -9.46
C LEU A 57 -4.07 20.30 -10.67
N GLY A 58 -3.32 20.76 -11.68
CA GLY A 58 -2.98 20.01 -12.88
C GLY A 58 -1.52 19.53 -12.90
N LYS A 59 -1.17 18.73 -13.91
CA LYS A 59 0.19 18.18 -14.10
C LYS A 59 1.28 19.24 -14.04
N ASP A 60 1.03 20.41 -14.66
CA ASP A 60 2.01 21.48 -14.81
C ASP A 60 2.26 22.25 -13.51
N ASP A 61 1.38 22.09 -12.51
CA ASP A 61 1.59 22.68 -11.18
C ASP A 61 2.67 21.97 -10.37
N PHE A 62 3.07 20.78 -10.77
CA PHE A 62 3.99 19.95 -9.98
C PHE A 62 5.41 19.91 -10.54
N GLN A 63 6.36 19.70 -9.65
CA GLN A 63 7.76 19.40 -9.95
C GLN A 63 8.20 18.21 -9.12
N VAL A 64 8.74 17.18 -9.80
CA VAL A 64 9.37 16.02 -9.17
C VAL A 64 10.89 16.21 -9.25
N VAL A 65 11.57 15.98 -8.12
CA VAL A 65 13.04 16.02 -8.03
C VAL A 65 13.52 14.73 -7.38
N GLU A 66 14.23 13.89 -8.10
CA GLU A 66 14.84 12.66 -7.59
C GLU A 66 16.36 12.85 -7.45
N ASN A 67 16.91 12.53 -6.26
CA ASN A 67 18.34 12.67 -5.98
C ASN A 67 18.91 14.01 -6.45
N LYS A 68 18.17 15.11 -6.19
CA LYS A 68 18.48 16.50 -6.59
C LYS A 68 18.41 16.75 -8.11
N ARG A 69 17.88 15.83 -8.92
CA ARG A 69 17.70 16.01 -10.37
C ARG A 69 16.22 16.14 -10.69
N PRO A 70 15.79 17.17 -11.45
CA PRO A 70 14.41 17.25 -11.92
C PRO A 70 14.04 16.06 -12.80
N GLN A 71 12.82 15.57 -12.64
CA GLN A 71 12.29 14.46 -13.42
C GLN A 71 11.08 14.92 -14.25
N THR A 72 10.88 14.30 -15.41
CA THR A 72 9.74 14.58 -16.27
C THR A 72 8.54 13.72 -15.86
N ILE A 73 7.44 14.37 -15.48
CA ILE A 73 6.18 13.68 -15.18
C ILE A 73 5.62 13.11 -16.48
N ALA A 74 5.49 11.79 -16.56
CA ALA A 74 4.92 11.10 -17.72
C ALA A 74 3.38 11.13 -17.67
N GLU A 75 2.79 10.69 -16.55
CA GLU A 75 1.34 10.65 -16.34
C GLU A 75 0.95 11.37 -15.05
N PHE A 76 -0.27 11.88 -15.04
CA PHE A 76 -0.86 12.56 -13.89
C PHE A 76 -2.35 12.20 -13.80
N SER A 77 -2.84 12.00 -12.58
CA SER A 77 -4.26 11.85 -12.29
C SER A 77 -4.61 12.66 -11.04
N SER A 78 -5.66 13.45 -11.15
CA SER A 78 -6.24 14.20 -10.02
C SER A 78 -7.27 13.38 -9.24
N GLU A 79 -7.77 12.31 -9.85
CA GLU A 79 -8.71 11.40 -9.24
C GLU A 79 -8.20 9.98 -9.46
N SER A 80 -8.05 9.24 -8.40
CA SER A 80 -7.70 7.85 -8.52
C SER A 80 -8.69 7.03 -7.70
N ASP A 81 -9.61 6.38 -8.39
CA ASP A 81 -10.55 5.41 -7.80
C ASP A 81 -9.95 4.01 -7.69
N LEU A 82 -8.63 3.94 -7.48
CA LEU A 82 -7.95 2.67 -7.30
C LEU A 82 -8.47 1.94 -6.07
N PRO A 83 -8.67 0.62 -6.16
CA PRO A 83 -9.06 -0.19 -5.02
C PRO A 83 -8.06 -0.10 -3.87
N LEU A 84 -8.55 -0.05 -2.65
CA LEU A 84 -7.74 0.01 -1.43
C LEU A 84 -7.30 -1.39 -0.97
N ARG A 85 -6.08 -1.45 -0.43
CA ARG A 85 -5.53 -2.58 0.33
C ARG A 85 -5.04 -2.04 1.65
N ILE A 86 -5.79 -2.28 2.71
CA ILE A 86 -5.56 -1.67 4.03
C ILE A 86 -5.13 -2.73 5.02
N ALA A 87 -4.00 -2.50 5.70
CA ALA A 87 -3.64 -3.22 6.90
C ALA A 87 -3.99 -2.36 8.11
N ILE A 88 -4.83 -2.87 8.99
CA ILE A 88 -5.17 -2.23 10.26
C ILE A 88 -4.39 -2.96 11.36
N LEU A 89 -3.39 -2.28 11.92
CA LEU A 89 -2.54 -2.76 12.99
C LEU A 89 -3.07 -2.18 14.29
N VAL A 90 -3.59 -3.04 15.14
CA VAL A 90 -4.20 -2.63 16.40
C VAL A 90 -3.29 -3.08 17.53
N ASP A 91 -2.78 -2.13 18.27
CA ASP A 91 -2.09 -2.37 19.53
C ASP A 91 -3.04 -3.03 20.51
N THR A 92 -2.62 -4.14 21.07
CA THR A 92 -3.36 -4.85 22.13
C THR A 92 -2.54 -4.96 23.42
N SER A 93 -1.49 -4.14 23.54
CA SER A 93 -0.65 -4.11 24.75
C SER A 93 -1.39 -3.65 26.01
N ASN A 94 -0.78 -3.82 27.16
CA ASN A 94 -1.40 -3.43 28.43
C ASN A 94 -1.55 -1.91 28.61
N SER A 95 -0.75 -1.09 27.91
CA SER A 95 -0.76 0.37 28.04
C SER A 95 -2.07 1.01 27.56
N ILE A 96 -2.76 0.38 26.58
CA ILE A 96 -3.97 0.95 25.97
C ILE A 96 -5.29 0.46 26.59
N ARG A 97 -5.23 -0.38 27.63
CA ARG A 97 -6.40 -1.10 28.19
C ARG A 97 -7.61 -0.21 28.50
N ASP A 98 -7.37 0.97 29.05
CA ASP A 98 -8.47 1.88 29.46
C ASP A 98 -9.23 2.49 28.29
N ARG A 99 -8.59 2.62 27.13
CA ARG A 99 -9.17 3.20 25.90
C ARG A 99 -9.55 2.16 24.87
N PHE A 100 -9.15 0.93 25.05
CA PHE A 100 -9.26 -0.14 24.07
C PHE A 100 -10.65 -0.29 23.45
N ARG A 101 -11.71 -0.17 24.26
CA ARG A 101 -13.09 -0.27 23.74
C ARG A 101 -13.45 0.83 22.75
N PHE A 102 -12.96 2.06 22.97
CA PHE A 102 -13.20 3.17 22.06
C PHE A 102 -12.41 3.01 20.77
N GLU A 103 -11.16 2.56 20.87
CA GLU A 103 -10.31 2.27 19.72
C GLU A 103 -10.89 1.15 18.87
N GLN A 104 -11.34 0.08 19.51
CA GLN A 104 -12.01 -1.05 18.89
C GLN A 104 -13.28 -0.60 18.14
N GLN A 105 -14.15 0.21 18.77
CA GLN A 105 -15.37 0.69 18.13
C GLN A 105 -15.06 1.62 16.95
N ALA A 106 -14.13 2.56 17.10
CA ALA A 106 -13.74 3.46 16.02
C ALA A 106 -13.11 2.73 14.83
N ALA A 107 -12.30 1.68 15.09
CA ALA A 107 -11.78 0.82 14.03
C ALA A 107 -12.90 0.04 13.31
N VAL A 108 -13.94 -0.42 14.04
CA VAL A 108 -15.13 -1.04 13.45
C VAL A 108 -15.87 -0.05 12.56
N ASP A 109 -16.11 1.17 13.04
CA ASP A 109 -16.81 2.21 12.28
C ASP A 109 -16.02 2.59 11.02
N PHE A 110 -14.68 2.63 11.11
CA PHE A 110 -13.81 2.86 9.96
C PHE A 110 -13.97 1.77 8.89
N VAL A 111 -13.85 0.49 9.23
CA VAL A 111 -13.94 -0.57 8.21
C VAL A 111 -15.32 -0.62 7.57
N THR A 112 -16.37 -0.32 8.32
CA THR A 112 -17.75 -0.33 7.79
C THR A 112 -18.03 0.86 6.88
N SER A 113 -17.38 2.01 7.10
CA SER A 113 -17.58 3.23 6.30
C SER A 113 -16.65 3.33 5.10
N VAL A 114 -15.42 2.77 5.18
CA VAL A 114 -14.37 2.98 4.18
C VAL A 114 -14.28 1.85 3.16
N ILE A 115 -14.45 0.60 3.60
CA ILE A 115 -14.27 -0.56 2.73
C ILE A 115 -15.47 -0.72 1.80
N ARG A 116 -15.24 -0.60 0.51
CA ARG A 116 -16.24 -0.86 -0.54
C ARG A 116 -16.18 -2.34 -0.92
N PRO A 117 -17.25 -3.12 -0.66
CA PRO A 117 -17.30 -4.54 -1.02
C PRO A 117 -16.95 -4.74 -2.51
N ARG A 118 -16.27 -5.84 -2.81
CA ARG A 118 -15.79 -6.24 -4.15
C ARG A 118 -14.67 -5.38 -4.76
N GLN A 119 -14.39 -4.21 -4.20
CA GLN A 119 -13.31 -3.32 -4.67
C GLN A 119 -12.15 -3.27 -3.68
N ASP A 120 -12.45 -2.87 -2.46
CA ASP A 120 -11.46 -2.67 -1.42
C ASP A 120 -11.30 -3.94 -0.59
N LYS A 121 -10.12 -4.13 0.00
CA LYS A 121 -9.87 -5.19 0.97
C LYS A 121 -9.11 -4.64 2.16
N ALA A 122 -9.43 -5.16 3.33
CA ALA A 122 -8.65 -4.88 4.53
C ALA A 122 -8.29 -6.16 5.25
N MET A 123 -7.24 -6.11 6.04
CA MET A 123 -6.83 -7.12 7.01
C MET A 123 -6.69 -6.49 8.39
N VAL A 124 -6.78 -7.33 9.41
CA VAL A 124 -6.59 -6.93 10.81
C VAL A 124 -5.42 -7.72 11.38
N VAL A 125 -4.46 -7.01 11.90
CA VAL A 125 -3.31 -7.55 12.63
C VAL A 125 -3.35 -6.96 14.03
N SER A 126 -3.40 -7.79 15.05
CA SER A 126 -3.16 -7.37 16.43
C SER A 126 -1.69 -7.53 16.77
N PHE A 127 -1.21 -6.73 17.68
CA PHE A 127 0.13 -6.90 18.18
C PHE A 127 0.21 -6.55 19.67
N ASP A 128 0.78 -7.49 20.41
CA ASP A 128 1.22 -7.36 21.78
C ASP A 128 2.68 -7.83 21.89
N SER A 129 2.98 -8.91 22.58
CA SER A 129 4.32 -9.52 22.62
C SER A 129 4.74 -10.14 21.27
N SER A 130 3.81 -10.28 20.34
CA SER A 130 4.00 -10.75 18.97
C SER A 130 2.92 -10.21 18.03
N ALA A 131 3.17 -10.23 16.73
CA ALA A 131 2.16 -9.87 15.73
C ALA A 131 1.30 -11.09 15.37
N GLU A 132 -0.03 -10.92 15.36
CA GLU A 132 -1.00 -11.96 15.00
C GLU A 132 -1.94 -11.49 13.89
N LEU A 133 -2.09 -12.30 12.84
CA LEU A 133 -3.07 -12.06 11.78
C LEU A 133 -4.45 -12.52 12.26
N VAL A 134 -5.32 -11.57 12.60
CA VAL A 134 -6.67 -11.85 13.09
C VAL A 134 -7.67 -12.03 11.94
N SER A 135 -7.51 -11.26 10.87
CA SER A 135 -8.27 -11.39 9.63
C SER A 135 -7.39 -11.10 8.42
N ASP A 136 -7.43 -11.97 7.41
CA ASP A 136 -6.70 -11.76 6.16
C ASP A 136 -7.34 -10.66 5.30
N LEU A 137 -6.73 -10.34 4.15
CA LEU A 137 -7.23 -9.35 3.18
C LEU A 137 -8.59 -9.79 2.60
N ILE A 138 -9.66 -9.29 3.18
CA ILE A 138 -11.06 -9.56 2.78
C ILE A 138 -11.82 -8.26 2.52
N ASP A 139 -12.94 -8.36 1.81
CA ASP A 139 -13.84 -7.25 1.49
C ASP A 139 -15.15 -7.26 2.33
N SER A 140 -15.28 -8.24 3.24
CA SER A 140 -16.44 -8.36 4.12
C SER A 140 -16.27 -7.49 5.36
N THR A 141 -16.99 -6.37 5.38
CA THR A 141 -16.99 -5.42 6.52
C THR A 141 -17.46 -6.08 7.82
N ASP A 142 -18.44 -7.00 7.75
CA ASP A 142 -18.97 -7.71 8.92
C ASP A 142 -17.90 -8.61 9.56
N LYS A 143 -17.16 -9.38 8.74
CA LYS A 143 -16.07 -10.24 9.23
C LYS A 143 -14.90 -9.43 9.78
N LEU A 144 -14.58 -8.30 9.14
CA LEU A 144 -13.55 -7.37 9.66
C LEU A 144 -13.98 -6.78 11.01
N ALA A 145 -15.23 -6.34 11.12
CA ALA A 145 -15.78 -5.83 12.38
C ALA A 145 -15.81 -6.90 13.49
N GLU A 146 -16.15 -8.14 13.16
CA GLU A 146 -16.09 -9.27 14.10
C GLU A 146 -14.66 -9.54 14.56
N ALA A 147 -13.71 -9.57 13.64
CA ALA A 147 -12.28 -9.73 13.93
C ALA A 147 -11.78 -8.62 14.88
N ILE A 148 -12.12 -7.36 14.62
CA ILE A 148 -11.76 -6.25 15.51
C ILE A 148 -12.40 -6.42 16.89
N ARG A 149 -13.69 -6.77 16.96
CA ARG A 149 -14.40 -6.98 18.27
C ARG A 149 -13.87 -8.17 19.07
N SER A 150 -13.21 -9.13 18.40
CA SER A 150 -12.62 -10.29 19.08
C SER A 150 -11.32 -9.96 19.81
N LEU A 151 -10.65 -8.85 19.50
CA LEU A 151 -9.39 -8.45 20.11
C LEU A 151 -9.51 -8.26 21.62
N ARG A 152 -8.44 -8.57 22.35
CA ARG A 152 -8.35 -8.42 23.81
C ARG A 152 -6.99 -7.85 24.19
N PRO A 153 -6.93 -6.88 25.11
CA PRO A 153 -5.67 -6.29 25.53
C PRO A 153 -4.86 -7.23 26.44
N GLY A 154 -3.55 -7.27 26.23
CA GLY A 154 -2.59 -8.03 27.03
C GLY A 154 -1.18 -7.98 26.44
N GLY A 155 -0.16 -8.27 27.24
CA GLY A 155 1.22 -8.43 26.76
C GLY A 155 2.05 -7.15 26.60
N GLY A 156 3.15 -7.26 25.87
CA GLY A 156 4.07 -6.17 25.50
C GLY A 156 3.68 -5.49 24.19
N THR A 157 4.65 -4.98 23.40
CA THR A 157 4.39 -4.25 22.16
C THR A 157 5.42 -4.60 21.09
N ALA A 158 4.99 -5.29 20.03
CA ALA A 158 5.81 -5.69 18.87
C ALA A 158 5.36 -4.94 17.59
N LEU A 159 5.37 -3.61 17.63
CA LEU A 159 4.90 -2.73 16.56
C LEU A 159 5.65 -2.94 15.24
N TYR A 160 7.00 -2.99 15.32
CA TYR A 160 7.81 -3.09 14.10
C TYR A 160 7.68 -4.46 13.44
N ASP A 161 7.56 -5.54 14.23
CA ASP A 161 7.28 -6.88 13.71
C ASP A 161 5.92 -6.92 12.99
N ALA A 162 4.88 -6.29 13.56
CA ALA A 162 3.55 -6.20 12.96
C ALA A 162 3.56 -5.42 11.63
N LEU A 163 4.21 -4.27 11.60
CA LEU A 163 4.37 -3.47 10.38
C LEU A 163 5.14 -4.24 9.30
N TYR A 164 6.25 -4.85 9.69
CA TYR A 164 7.09 -5.63 8.78
C TYR A 164 6.32 -6.81 8.18
N TYR A 165 5.65 -7.60 9.03
CA TYR A 165 4.82 -8.73 8.62
C TYR A 165 3.71 -8.31 7.65
N ALA A 166 2.92 -7.29 8.01
CA ALA A 166 1.81 -6.81 7.20
C ALA A 166 2.27 -6.37 5.80
N CYS A 167 3.41 -5.70 5.72
CA CYS A 167 3.95 -5.21 4.46
C CYS A 167 4.58 -6.34 3.63
N ARG A 168 5.44 -7.19 4.23
CA ARG A 168 6.18 -8.24 3.54
C ARG A 168 5.29 -9.38 3.08
N ASP A 169 4.47 -9.91 3.99
CA ASP A 169 3.77 -11.17 3.79
C ASP A 169 2.37 -11.01 3.20
N LYS A 170 1.87 -9.76 3.14
CA LYS A 170 0.53 -9.47 2.65
C LYS A 170 0.50 -8.39 1.57
N LEU A 171 0.77 -7.13 1.91
CA LEU A 171 0.58 -6.02 0.99
C LEU A 171 1.50 -6.08 -0.24
N GLN A 172 2.75 -6.49 -0.07
CA GLN A 172 3.71 -6.60 -1.18
C GLN A 172 3.36 -7.71 -2.18
N LEU A 173 2.65 -8.75 -1.73
CA LEU A 173 2.29 -9.91 -2.55
C LEU A 173 1.10 -9.63 -3.47
N ASP A 174 0.24 -8.66 -3.15
CA ASP A 174 -0.90 -8.28 -3.99
C ASP A 174 -0.41 -7.46 -5.21
N LYS A 175 -0.34 -8.08 -6.37
CA LYS A 175 0.21 -7.54 -7.61
C LYS A 175 -0.88 -7.38 -8.68
N PRO A 176 -0.68 -6.51 -9.67
CA PRO A 176 0.44 -5.57 -9.81
C PRO A 176 0.31 -4.37 -8.89
N LYS A 177 1.45 -3.83 -8.43
CA LYS A 177 1.49 -2.77 -7.41
C LYS A 177 0.71 -1.51 -7.78
N TYR A 178 0.75 -1.08 -9.04
CA TYR A 178 0.12 0.15 -9.52
C TYR A 178 -1.42 0.09 -9.59
N ARG A 179 -2.03 -1.10 -9.40
CA ARG A 179 -3.49 -1.27 -9.43
C ARG A 179 -4.17 -1.03 -8.10
N PHE A 180 -3.41 -0.90 -7.03
CA PHE A 180 -3.95 -0.79 -5.67
C PHE A 180 -3.31 0.36 -4.91
N ARG A 181 -4.10 1.05 -4.11
CA ARG A 181 -3.58 1.93 -3.07
C ARG A 181 -3.40 1.11 -1.80
N ARG A 182 -2.16 1.08 -1.31
CA ARG A 182 -1.85 0.37 -0.08
C ARG A 182 -1.71 1.36 1.05
N ALA A 183 -2.37 1.06 2.16
CA ALA A 183 -2.26 1.83 3.38
C ALA A 183 -2.07 0.90 4.58
N VAL A 184 -1.31 1.36 5.55
CA VAL A 184 -1.22 0.78 6.87
C VAL A 184 -1.78 1.79 7.86
N ILE A 185 -2.74 1.39 8.68
CA ILE A 185 -3.30 2.21 9.75
C ILE A 185 -2.83 1.60 11.06
N ILE A 186 -2.03 2.34 11.80
CA ILE A 186 -1.49 1.95 13.09
C ILE A 186 -2.26 2.66 14.19
N VAL A 187 -2.84 1.90 15.12
CA VAL A 187 -3.48 2.42 16.32
C VAL A 187 -2.64 1.96 17.51
N SER A 188 -1.83 2.86 18.09
CA SER A 188 -0.83 2.54 19.13
C SER A 188 -0.30 3.81 19.79
N ASP A 189 0.33 3.68 20.96
CA ASP A 189 1.12 4.74 21.59
C ASP A 189 2.53 4.89 20.96
N GLY A 190 2.90 3.96 20.06
CA GLY A 190 4.14 3.99 19.29
C GLY A 190 5.36 3.44 20.01
N ASP A 191 5.22 2.98 21.24
CA ASP A 191 6.29 2.29 21.93
C ASP A 191 6.50 0.89 21.35
N ASP A 192 7.74 0.41 21.37
CA ASP A 192 8.10 -0.95 20.93
C ASP A 192 9.13 -1.53 21.89
N ASN A 193 8.83 -2.72 22.42
CA ASN A 193 9.71 -3.38 23.38
C ASN A 193 9.88 -4.90 23.13
N GLN A 194 9.23 -5.45 22.11
CA GLN A 194 9.25 -6.88 21.79
C GLN A 194 9.67 -7.23 20.38
N SER A 195 9.73 -6.26 19.46
CA SER A 195 10.05 -6.53 18.05
C SER A 195 11.47 -7.06 17.89
N ARG A 196 11.61 -7.98 16.92
CA ARG A 196 12.89 -8.55 16.48
C ARG A 196 13.50 -7.75 15.36
N VAL A 197 12.66 -7.14 14.52
CA VAL A 197 13.12 -6.22 13.47
C VAL A 197 13.26 -4.80 14.02
N SER A 198 14.17 -4.03 13.43
CA SER A 198 14.31 -2.62 13.79
C SER A 198 13.22 -1.77 13.15
N ARG A 199 13.00 -0.57 13.69
CA ARG A 199 12.11 0.45 13.10
C ARG A 199 12.45 0.71 11.62
N ASP A 200 13.74 0.81 11.30
CA ASP A 200 14.18 1.14 9.94
C ASP A 200 13.95 -0.02 8.97
N GLN A 201 14.08 -1.27 9.42
CA GLN A 201 13.71 -2.45 8.63
C GLN A 201 12.20 -2.51 8.36
N ALA A 202 11.38 -2.19 9.35
CA ALA A 202 9.93 -2.14 9.18
C ALA A 202 9.51 -1.01 8.21
N LEU A 203 10.12 0.17 8.33
CA LEU A 203 9.90 1.29 7.41
C LEU A 203 10.34 0.93 5.98
N GLU A 204 11.52 0.36 5.80
CA GLU A 204 12.02 -0.10 4.51
C GLU A 204 11.01 -1.06 3.84
N MET A 205 10.46 -1.98 4.61
CA MET A 205 9.49 -2.94 4.10
C MET A 205 8.17 -2.25 3.67
N ALA A 206 7.69 -1.27 4.44
CA ALA A 206 6.52 -0.48 4.06
C ALA A 206 6.76 0.31 2.75
N GLN A 207 7.94 0.91 2.60
CA GLN A 207 8.35 1.62 1.38
C GLN A 207 8.48 0.66 0.18
N LYS A 208 9.02 -0.55 0.36
CA LYS A 208 9.07 -1.59 -0.68
C LYS A 208 7.69 -2.12 -1.07
N ALA A 209 6.75 -2.11 -0.14
CA ALA A 209 5.35 -2.46 -0.40
C ALA A 209 4.55 -1.31 -1.05
N ASP A 210 5.14 -0.12 -1.23
CA ASP A 210 4.45 1.12 -1.65
C ASP A 210 3.25 1.45 -0.75
N ALA A 211 3.36 1.21 0.55
CA ALA A 211 2.31 1.44 1.53
C ALA A 211 2.48 2.79 2.22
N VAL A 212 1.41 3.58 2.29
CA VAL A 212 1.35 4.82 3.06
C VAL A 212 0.94 4.49 4.49
N ILE A 213 1.66 4.99 5.47
CA ILE A 213 1.38 4.73 6.90
C ILE A 213 0.61 5.92 7.49
N TYR A 214 -0.56 5.63 8.03
CA TYR A 214 -1.33 6.52 8.88
C TYR A 214 -1.28 6.03 10.31
N CYS A 215 -1.05 6.93 11.25
CA CYS A 215 -0.99 6.57 12.66
C CYS A 215 -2.06 7.33 13.45
N ILE A 216 -2.67 6.64 14.40
CA ILE A 216 -3.55 7.22 15.41
C ILE A 216 -2.89 6.93 16.75
N SER A 217 -2.34 7.98 17.36
CA SER A 217 -1.69 7.84 18.67
C SER A 217 -2.74 7.60 19.76
N THR A 218 -2.49 6.60 20.58
CA THR A 218 -3.29 6.31 21.77
C THR A 218 -2.76 7.04 23.01
N ASN A 219 -1.69 7.81 22.91
CA ASN A 219 -1.19 8.67 23.96
C ASN A 219 -2.19 9.77 24.32
N ILE A 220 -2.72 9.73 25.54
CA ILE A 220 -3.66 10.74 26.05
C ILE A 220 -2.97 11.95 26.68
N SER A 221 -1.66 11.85 26.87
CA SER A 221 -0.88 12.98 27.36
C SER A 221 -0.83 14.07 26.29
N ARG A 222 -0.89 15.32 26.71
CA ARG A 222 -0.63 16.46 25.82
C ARG A 222 0.86 16.70 25.59
N ILE A 223 1.70 15.88 26.20
CA ILE A 223 3.15 15.92 26.04
C ILE A 223 3.52 14.83 25.03
N GLU A 224 4.27 15.22 24.02
CA GLU A 224 4.76 14.31 23.00
C GLU A 224 5.69 13.25 23.62
N SER A 225 5.36 11.98 23.44
CA SER A 225 6.18 10.85 23.86
C SER A 225 7.25 10.49 22.80
N ASP A 226 8.17 9.60 23.16
CA ASP A 226 9.10 9.04 22.17
C ASP A 226 8.37 8.14 21.17
N GLY A 227 7.33 7.42 21.58
CA GLY A 227 6.46 6.68 20.70
C GLY A 227 5.73 7.57 19.69
N ASP A 228 5.23 8.75 20.11
CA ASP A 228 4.63 9.72 19.19
C ASP A 228 5.61 10.18 18.11
N LYS A 229 6.91 10.36 18.46
CA LYS A 229 7.95 10.70 17.48
C LYS A 229 8.18 9.56 16.49
N VAL A 230 8.12 8.30 16.93
CA VAL A 230 8.21 7.12 16.08
C VAL A 230 7.04 7.09 15.11
N LEU A 231 5.81 7.25 15.60
CA LEU A 231 4.61 7.27 14.74
C LEU A 231 4.68 8.39 13.69
N LYS A 232 5.08 9.61 14.10
CA LYS A 232 5.29 10.75 13.18
C LYS A 232 6.35 10.45 12.13
N TYR A 233 7.44 9.80 12.53
CA TYR A 233 8.52 9.43 11.62
C TYR A 233 8.03 8.45 10.55
N LEU A 234 7.41 7.34 10.95
CA LEU A 234 6.90 6.31 10.04
C LEU A 234 5.89 6.89 9.04
N ALA A 235 4.93 7.69 9.53
CA ALA A 235 3.92 8.32 8.69
C ALA A 235 4.56 9.30 7.69
N ARG A 236 5.43 10.20 8.15
CA ARG A 236 6.08 11.21 7.30
C ARG A 236 6.92 10.60 6.19
N GLU A 237 7.69 9.57 6.48
CA GLU A 237 8.59 8.94 5.50
C GLU A 237 7.82 8.21 4.37
N THR A 238 6.57 7.81 4.63
CA THR A 238 5.70 7.13 3.66
C THR A 238 4.66 8.06 3.02
N GLY A 239 4.58 9.32 3.44
CA GLY A 239 3.66 10.32 2.89
C GLY A 239 2.28 10.35 3.55
N GLY A 240 2.12 9.69 4.69
CA GLY A 240 0.91 9.74 5.50
C GLY A 240 0.98 10.78 6.63
N GLN A 241 0.16 10.57 7.65
CA GLN A 241 -0.02 11.51 8.75
C GLN A 241 -0.27 10.77 10.08
N THR A 242 0.11 11.42 11.19
CA THR A 242 -0.22 10.97 12.55
C THR A 242 -1.28 11.89 13.16
N PHE A 243 -2.29 11.28 13.75
CA PHE A 243 -3.38 11.93 14.46
C PHE A 243 -3.23 11.72 15.97
N PHE A 244 -3.63 12.73 16.75
CA PHE A 244 -3.52 12.75 18.20
C PHE A 244 -4.89 13.01 18.83
N PRO A 245 -5.78 12.00 18.89
CA PRO A 245 -7.09 12.16 19.50
C PRO A 245 -6.97 12.15 21.03
N PHE A 246 -7.18 13.31 21.67
CA PHE A 246 -7.15 13.41 23.13
C PHE A 246 -8.46 12.96 23.78
N LYS A 247 -9.54 12.87 22.99
CA LYS A 247 -10.86 12.45 23.42
C LYS A 247 -11.39 11.32 22.53
N PRO A 248 -12.28 10.47 23.02
CA PRO A 248 -12.89 9.42 22.21
C PRO A 248 -13.53 9.94 20.91
N GLU A 249 -14.19 11.11 20.96
CA GLU A 249 -14.85 11.72 19.82
C GLU A 249 -13.86 12.13 18.72
N ASP A 250 -12.65 12.58 19.11
CA ASP A 250 -11.57 12.95 18.18
C ASP A 250 -11.01 11.71 17.43
N LEU A 251 -11.18 10.51 18.01
CA LEU A 251 -10.72 9.26 17.39
C LEU A 251 -11.53 8.92 16.13
N ALA A 252 -12.86 9.01 16.21
CA ALA A 252 -13.72 8.81 15.05
C ALA A 252 -13.39 9.81 13.94
N GLN A 253 -13.16 11.09 14.28
CA GLN A 253 -12.76 12.13 13.33
C GLN A 253 -11.38 11.81 12.70
N SER A 254 -10.45 11.22 13.46
CA SER A 254 -9.15 10.82 12.93
C SER A 254 -9.29 9.74 11.85
N PHE A 255 -10.13 8.75 12.07
CA PHE A 255 -10.43 7.72 11.07
C PHE A 255 -11.15 8.29 9.84
N GLU A 256 -12.10 9.21 10.03
CA GLU A 256 -12.77 9.88 8.92
C GLU A 256 -11.79 10.71 8.07
N ASN A 257 -10.86 11.42 8.71
CA ASN A 257 -9.80 12.16 8.01
C ASN A 257 -8.92 11.22 7.17
N ILE A 258 -8.55 10.04 7.70
CA ILE A 258 -7.81 9.01 6.95
C ILE A 258 -8.64 8.54 5.75
N ALA A 259 -9.93 8.24 5.96
CA ALA A 259 -10.84 7.82 4.90
C ALA A 259 -10.90 8.84 3.76
N ASN A 260 -11.06 10.11 4.11
CA ASN A 260 -11.08 11.21 3.16
C ASN A 260 -9.75 11.36 2.43
N GLU A 261 -8.62 11.24 3.14
CA GLU A 261 -7.28 11.33 2.54
C GLU A 261 -7.06 10.19 1.53
N LEU A 262 -7.45 8.97 1.87
CA LEU A 262 -7.35 7.82 0.98
C LEU A 262 -8.16 7.97 -0.32
N ARG A 263 -9.18 8.83 -0.34
CA ARG A 263 -10.02 9.09 -1.53
C ARG A 263 -9.60 10.32 -2.33
N HIS A 264 -8.84 11.25 -1.74
CA HIS A 264 -8.47 12.54 -2.35
C HIS A 264 -6.97 12.62 -2.69
N GLN A 265 -6.38 11.53 -3.15
CA GLN A 265 -4.96 11.49 -3.53
C GLN A 265 -4.79 11.77 -5.02
N TYR A 266 -3.80 12.59 -5.33
CA TYR A 266 -3.22 12.67 -6.65
C TYR A 266 -2.30 11.48 -6.92
N ALA A 267 -2.14 11.15 -8.19
CA ALA A 267 -1.14 10.19 -8.64
C ALA A 267 -0.25 10.81 -9.72
N ILE A 268 1.04 10.70 -9.56
CA ILE A 268 2.06 11.02 -10.57
C ILE A 268 2.82 9.75 -10.90
N PHE A 269 3.04 9.57 -12.20
CA PHE A 269 3.97 8.60 -12.71
C PHE A 269 5.13 9.31 -13.43
N TYR A 270 6.36 8.85 -13.18
CA TYR A 270 7.53 9.25 -13.97
C TYR A 270 8.46 8.06 -14.19
N ARG A 271 9.34 8.21 -15.20
CA ARG A 271 10.44 7.26 -15.44
C ARG A 271 11.72 7.94 -14.97
N PRO A 272 12.44 7.35 -13.99
CA PRO A 272 13.69 7.92 -13.52
C PRO A 272 14.73 8.10 -14.63
N ASP A 273 15.37 9.26 -14.67
CA ASP A 273 16.48 9.54 -15.56
C ASP A 273 17.66 10.12 -14.75
N PRO A 274 18.80 9.42 -14.61
CA PRO A 274 19.04 8.05 -15.11
C PRO A 274 18.32 6.97 -14.29
N PHE A 275 17.79 5.96 -14.99
CA PHE A 275 17.24 4.79 -14.33
C PHE A 275 18.36 3.95 -13.69
N ARG A 276 18.15 3.48 -12.46
CA ARG A 276 19.11 2.68 -11.70
C ARG A 276 18.46 1.41 -11.15
N THR A 277 19.26 0.36 -11.08
CA THR A 277 18.90 -0.97 -10.54
C THR A 277 19.86 -1.38 -9.43
N ASP A 278 20.25 -0.41 -8.61
CA ASP A 278 21.25 -0.57 -7.57
C ASP A 278 20.72 -1.13 -6.24
N GLY A 279 19.38 -1.23 -6.11
CA GLY A 279 18.74 -1.68 -4.88
C GLY A 279 18.79 -0.63 -3.74
N LEU A 280 19.29 0.58 -4.02
CA LEU A 280 19.45 1.63 -3.03
C LEU A 280 18.19 2.49 -2.88
N TYR A 281 18.15 3.24 -1.79
CA TYR A 281 17.09 4.22 -1.55
C TYR A 281 17.33 5.50 -2.33
N HIS A 282 16.36 5.90 -3.16
CA HIS A 282 16.36 7.11 -3.94
C HIS A 282 15.41 8.11 -3.32
N THR A 283 15.92 9.30 -2.99
CA THR A 283 15.11 10.37 -2.42
C THR A 283 14.27 11.05 -3.49
N VAL A 284 13.00 11.33 -3.17
CA VAL A 284 12.10 12.08 -4.06
C VAL A 284 11.49 13.24 -3.30
N ASP A 285 11.56 14.42 -3.91
CA ASP A 285 10.93 15.64 -3.43
C ASP A 285 9.87 16.09 -4.45
N LEU A 286 8.64 16.21 -4.01
CA LEU A 286 7.51 16.66 -4.81
C LEU A 286 7.07 18.03 -4.34
N ARG A 287 7.03 19.00 -5.27
CA ARG A 287 6.67 20.39 -4.97
C ARG A 287 5.55 20.88 -5.85
N VAL A 288 4.74 21.78 -5.30
CA VAL A 288 3.76 22.58 -6.07
C VAL A 288 4.47 23.90 -6.45
N LYS A 289 4.52 24.19 -7.76
CA LYS A 289 5.15 25.42 -8.30
C LYS A 289 4.23 26.63 -8.22
N SER A 290 2.93 26.41 -8.44
CA SER A 290 1.93 27.47 -8.61
C SER A 290 1.45 28.10 -7.30
N ARG A 291 1.60 27.39 -6.15
CA ARG A 291 1.11 27.83 -4.84
C ARG A 291 2.17 27.61 -3.76
N LYS A 292 2.41 28.63 -2.93
CA LYS A 292 3.39 28.58 -1.82
C LYS A 292 2.77 28.17 -0.48
N ASP A 293 1.47 28.35 -0.32
CA ASP A 293 0.75 28.13 0.95
C ASP A 293 0.03 26.77 0.99
N VAL A 294 0.71 25.74 0.52
CA VAL A 294 0.19 24.37 0.47
C VAL A 294 1.13 23.41 1.19
N ILE A 295 0.57 22.34 1.69
CA ILE A 295 1.30 21.21 2.30
C ILE A 295 1.14 20.02 1.36
N VAL A 296 2.27 19.50 0.88
CA VAL A 296 2.34 18.28 0.07
C VAL A 296 2.77 17.12 0.96
N ARG A 297 1.94 16.09 1.06
CA ARG A 297 2.29 14.83 1.71
C ARG A 297 2.50 13.76 0.66
N ALA A 298 3.76 13.36 0.49
CA ALA A 298 4.22 12.33 -0.42
C ALA A 298 5.32 11.53 0.26
N ARG A 299 5.51 10.28 -0.18
CA ARG A 299 6.67 9.49 0.26
C ARG A 299 7.97 10.24 -0.03
N LYS A 300 8.98 10.06 0.83
CA LYS A 300 10.26 10.74 0.72
C LYS A 300 11.23 10.07 -0.26
N GLY A 301 10.88 8.91 -0.75
CA GLY A 301 11.68 8.16 -1.70
C GLY A 301 11.16 6.75 -1.92
N TYR A 302 11.96 5.95 -2.59
CA TYR A 302 11.67 4.55 -2.89
C TYR A 302 12.96 3.75 -3.00
N TYR A 303 12.87 2.43 -2.88
CA TYR A 303 13.99 1.53 -3.16
C TYR A 303 13.99 1.14 -4.64
N ALA A 304 15.11 1.42 -5.33
CA ALA A 304 15.29 0.97 -6.69
C ALA A 304 15.27 -0.57 -6.78
N PRO A 305 14.82 -1.15 -7.90
CA PRO A 305 14.90 -2.59 -8.08
C PRO A 305 16.36 -3.03 -8.05
N LYS A 306 16.62 -4.24 -7.57
CA LYS A 306 17.93 -4.88 -7.65
C LYS A 306 17.83 -5.96 -8.72
N MET A 307 18.54 -5.78 -9.81
CA MET A 307 18.74 -6.80 -10.85
C MET A 307 20.02 -7.58 -10.61
#